data_cc31d33c86f73e32ec086a1123fb45e5
#
_entry.id   cc31d33c86f73e32ec086a1123fb45e5
#
_cell.length_a   1.000
_cell.length_b   1.000
_cell.length_c   1.000
_cell.angle_alpha   90.00
_cell.angle_beta   90.00
_cell.angle_gamma   90.00
#
_symmetry.space_group_name_H-M   'P 1'
#
loop_
_entity.id
_entity.type
_entity.pdbx_description
1 polymer ?
#
loop_
_entity_poly.entity_id
_entity_poly.type
_entity_poly.pdbx_seq_one_letter_code
_entity_poly.pdbx_strand_id
1 'polypeptide(L)'
;MSAQPSTTKGAATREMILDHAYAIACRDGLEGLSIGDLAQTVGMSKSGVFAHFGSREELQLAVLDNGGRRFGEAVLIPALRAPRGVARLRAIVEGWFDWVRDNRQGCLIMGAVSEYDSRPGALHDAVVALIQRWREATARAVALAVESGELRSGTDASQLSFEIFGIALALHNDTRLFDPKNARAQAERAIERLLAAHSP
;
A
#
# COMPACT_ATOMS: atom_id res chain seq x y z
N MET A 1 -21.00 -25.88 7.90
CA MET A 1 -21.71 -24.59 8.07
C MET A 1 -20.91 -23.77 9.08
N SER A 2 -19.97 -22.92 8.57
CA SER A 2 -19.16 -22.05 9.42
C SER A 2 -19.94 -20.76 9.68
N ALA A 3 -20.31 -20.52 10.92
CA ALA A 3 -20.94 -19.28 11.36
C ALA A 3 -19.95 -18.12 11.16
N GLN A 4 -20.29 -17.14 10.33
CA GLN A 4 -19.61 -15.86 10.28
C GLN A 4 -19.81 -15.15 11.63
N PRO A 5 -18.75 -14.57 12.25
CA PRO A 5 -18.91 -13.81 13.47
C PRO A 5 -19.82 -12.60 13.17
N SER A 6 -20.90 -12.44 13.92
CA SER A 6 -21.77 -11.27 13.83
C SER A 6 -20.98 -10.04 14.25
N THR A 7 -20.63 -9.18 13.30
CA THR A 7 -20.07 -7.86 13.59
C THR A 7 -21.09 -7.09 14.42
N THR A 8 -20.66 -6.54 15.56
CA THR A 8 -21.55 -5.66 16.35
C THR A 8 -21.93 -4.46 15.49
N LYS A 9 -23.14 -3.90 15.68
CA LYS A 9 -23.60 -2.70 14.94
C LYS A 9 -22.56 -1.56 14.99
N GLY A 10 -21.86 -1.40 16.10
CA GLY A 10 -20.78 -0.41 16.23
C GLY A 10 -19.56 -0.68 15.36
N ALA A 11 -19.17 -1.96 15.20
CA ALA A 11 -18.06 -2.33 14.32
C ALA A 11 -18.41 -2.09 12.83
N ALA A 12 -19.62 -2.44 12.40
CA ALA A 12 -20.07 -2.16 11.04
C ALA A 12 -20.12 -0.65 10.73
N THR A 13 -20.58 0.16 11.71
CA THR A 13 -20.57 1.63 11.57
C THR A 13 -19.14 2.17 11.47
N ARG A 14 -18.21 1.67 12.29
CA ARG A 14 -16.79 2.07 12.24
C ARG A 14 -16.16 1.73 10.90
N GLU A 15 -16.40 0.56 10.34
CA GLU A 15 -15.91 0.18 9.00
C GLU A 15 -16.48 1.09 7.91
N MET A 16 -17.77 1.38 7.93
CA MET A 16 -18.40 2.31 7.00
C MET A 16 -17.76 3.71 7.07
N ILE A 17 -17.48 4.23 8.27
CA ILE A 17 -16.80 5.51 8.44
C ILE A 17 -15.38 5.44 7.87
N LEU A 18 -14.63 4.34 8.10
CA LEU A 18 -13.28 4.15 7.56
C LEU A 18 -13.25 4.09 6.04
N ASP A 19 -14.26 3.48 5.40
CA ASP A 19 -14.35 3.42 3.94
C ASP A 19 -14.49 4.82 3.33
N HIS A 20 -15.36 5.65 3.91
CA HIS A 20 -15.51 7.05 3.47
C HIS A 20 -14.26 7.88 3.76
N ALA A 21 -13.68 7.73 4.95
CA ALA A 21 -12.45 8.42 5.33
C ALA A 21 -11.26 8.05 4.41
N TYR A 22 -11.14 6.76 4.05
CA TYR A 22 -10.15 6.29 3.09
C TYR A 22 -10.30 6.97 1.72
N ALA A 23 -11.52 7.04 1.20
CA ALA A 23 -11.78 7.69 -0.09
C ALA A 23 -11.43 9.18 -0.08
N ILE A 24 -11.74 9.90 1.02
CA ILE A 24 -11.34 11.30 1.23
C ILE A 24 -9.82 11.41 1.27
N ALA A 25 -9.16 10.59 2.08
CA ALA A 25 -7.71 10.64 2.25
C ALA A 25 -6.92 10.24 0.98
N CYS A 26 -7.46 9.37 0.14
CA CYS A 26 -6.88 9.09 -1.18
C CYS A 26 -6.87 10.32 -2.10
N ARG A 27 -7.91 11.17 -2.04
CA ARG A 27 -8.06 12.35 -2.88
C ARG A 27 -7.35 13.57 -2.30
N ASP A 28 -7.53 13.82 -1.02
CA ASP A 28 -7.18 15.08 -0.35
C ASP A 28 -5.99 14.95 0.63
N GLY A 29 -5.44 13.73 0.78
CA GLY A 29 -4.40 13.40 1.76
C GLY A 29 -4.97 13.18 3.18
N LEU A 30 -4.12 12.67 4.08
CA LEU A 30 -4.48 12.49 5.50
C LEU A 30 -4.69 13.83 6.20
N GLU A 31 -3.93 14.86 5.84
CA GLU A 31 -4.10 16.20 6.36
C GLU A 31 -5.42 16.86 5.92
N GLY A 32 -5.93 16.50 4.73
CA GLY A 32 -7.25 16.93 4.26
C GLY A 32 -8.42 16.29 4.99
N LEU A 33 -8.18 15.23 5.77
CA LEU A 33 -9.25 14.52 6.48
C LEU A 33 -9.69 15.27 7.73
N SER A 34 -10.91 15.83 7.73
CA SER A 34 -11.53 16.45 8.89
C SER A 34 -12.71 15.63 9.41
N ILE A 35 -12.86 15.59 10.75
CA ILE A 35 -14.01 14.93 11.38
C ILE A 35 -15.33 15.58 10.97
N GLY A 36 -15.31 16.90 10.70
CA GLY A 36 -16.49 17.65 10.30
C GLY A 36 -17.02 17.24 8.94
N ASP A 37 -16.14 17.22 7.94
CA ASP A 37 -16.50 16.85 6.55
C ASP A 37 -16.85 15.37 6.46
N LEU A 38 -16.12 14.53 7.19
CA LEU A 38 -16.42 13.10 7.27
C LEU A 38 -17.80 12.86 7.88
N ALA A 39 -18.14 13.53 9.00
CA ALA A 39 -19.44 13.42 9.66
C ALA A 39 -20.59 13.81 8.71
N GLN A 40 -20.41 14.88 7.95
CA GLN A 40 -21.37 15.30 6.93
C GLN A 40 -21.53 14.25 5.84
N THR A 41 -20.42 13.70 5.34
CA THR A 41 -20.39 12.66 4.29
C THR A 41 -21.12 11.39 4.71
N VAL A 42 -20.94 10.95 5.97
CA VAL A 42 -21.56 9.72 6.48
C VAL A 42 -22.94 9.93 7.12
N GLY A 43 -23.46 11.18 7.12
CA GLY A 43 -24.77 11.50 7.70
C GLY A 43 -24.84 11.37 9.23
N MET A 44 -23.71 11.59 9.92
CA MET A 44 -23.60 11.48 11.37
C MET A 44 -23.28 12.83 12.02
N SER A 45 -23.48 12.95 13.33
CA SER A 45 -22.95 14.09 14.08
C SER A 45 -21.44 13.99 14.26
N LYS A 46 -20.74 15.13 14.40
CA LYS A 46 -19.30 15.15 14.71
C LYS A 46 -18.96 14.35 15.97
N SER A 47 -19.80 14.44 17.01
CA SER A 47 -19.64 13.64 18.24
C SER A 47 -19.85 12.14 18.01
N GLY A 48 -20.70 11.77 17.08
CA GLY A 48 -20.90 10.37 16.68
C GLY A 48 -19.66 9.77 16.02
N VAL A 49 -19.04 10.48 15.08
CA VAL A 49 -17.78 10.06 14.47
C VAL A 49 -16.64 10.05 15.50
N PHE A 50 -16.55 11.10 16.32
CA PHE A 50 -15.53 11.19 17.38
C PHE A 50 -15.62 10.04 18.38
N ALA A 51 -16.82 9.57 18.73
CA ALA A 51 -17.01 8.41 19.62
C ALA A 51 -16.41 7.11 19.11
N HIS A 52 -16.18 6.97 17.78
CA HIS A 52 -15.54 5.79 17.17
C HIS A 52 -14.02 5.86 17.12
N PHE A 53 -13.43 7.05 17.17
CA PHE A 53 -11.98 7.23 16.93
C PHE A 53 -11.27 8.03 18.04
N GLY A 54 -11.99 8.78 18.86
CA GLY A 54 -11.43 9.54 19.99
C GLY A 54 -10.71 10.84 19.60
N SER A 55 -9.93 10.85 18.51
CA SER A 55 -9.22 12.04 18.02
C SER A 55 -9.10 12.02 16.49
N ARG A 56 -8.67 13.16 15.91
CA ARG A 56 -8.33 13.23 14.48
C ARG A 56 -7.12 12.34 14.15
N GLU A 57 -6.10 12.36 15.00
CA GLU A 57 -4.90 11.55 14.83
C GLU A 57 -5.22 10.04 14.85
N GLU A 58 -6.05 9.58 15.79
CA GLU A 58 -6.51 8.20 15.85
C GLU A 58 -7.32 7.80 14.61
N LEU A 59 -8.14 8.71 14.08
CA LEU A 59 -8.83 8.48 12.81
C LEU A 59 -7.82 8.35 11.66
N GLN A 60 -6.84 9.24 11.56
CA GLN A 60 -5.81 9.21 10.51
C GLN A 60 -4.96 7.94 10.58
N LEU A 61 -4.57 7.50 11.78
CA LEU A 61 -3.88 6.23 12.01
C LEU A 61 -4.73 5.03 11.57
N ALA A 62 -6.01 5.02 11.92
CA ALA A 62 -6.92 3.95 11.52
C ALA A 62 -7.13 3.91 10.00
N VAL A 63 -7.18 5.07 9.34
CA VAL A 63 -7.29 5.16 7.87
C VAL A 63 -6.01 4.67 7.19
N LEU A 64 -4.84 5.02 7.73
CA LEU A 64 -3.56 4.55 7.22
C LEU A 64 -3.41 3.03 7.36
N ASP A 65 -3.78 2.47 8.52
CA ASP A 65 -3.79 1.01 8.73
C ASP A 65 -4.76 0.29 7.77
N ASN A 66 -5.96 0.85 7.59
CA ASN A 66 -6.94 0.35 6.60
C ASN A 66 -6.35 0.35 5.18
N GLY A 67 -5.65 1.42 4.78
CA GLY A 67 -4.96 1.51 3.50
C GLY A 67 -3.87 0.46 3.33
N GLY A 68 -3.07 0.22 4.37
CA GLY A 68 -2.06 -0.85 4.40
C GLY A 68 -2.66 -2.24 4.28
N ARG A 69 -3.78 -2.51 4.96
CA ARG A 69 -4.52 -3.76 4.87
C ARG A 69 -5.06 -3.99 3.45
N ARG A 70 -5.73 -2.99 2.85
CA ARG A 70 -6.26 -3.05 1.47
C ARG A 70 -5.15 -3.33 0.46
N PHE A 71 -4.01 -2.67 0.59
CA PHE A 71 -2.85 -2.92 -0.26
C PHE A 71 -2.32 -4.35 -0.08
N GLY A 72 -2.20 -4.83 1.15
CA GLY A 72 -1.80 -6.21 1.44
C GLY A 72 -2.74 -7.25 0.83
N GLU A 73 -4.06 -7.03 0.96
CA GLU A 73 -5.11 -7.89 0.40
C GLU A 73 -5.10 -7.89 -1.14
N ALA A 74 -4.82 -6.75 -1.77
CA ALA A 74 -4.80 -6.63 -3.22
C ALA A 74 -3.51 -7.12 -3.86
N VAL A 75 -2.36 -6.97 -3.19
CA VAL A 75 -1.03 -7.21 -3.76
C VAL A 75 -0.35 -8.43 -3.14
N LEU A 76 -0.14 -8.44 -1.82
CA LEU A 76 0.67 -9.47 -1.17
C LEU A 76 -0.05 -10.81 -1.05
N ILE A 77 -1.31 -10.82 -0.59
CA ILE A 77 -2.06 -12.06 -0.37
C ILE A 77 -2.25 -12.86 -1.66
N PRO A 78 -2.66 -12.26 -2.80
CA PRO A 78 -2.73 -12.97 -4.07
C PRO A 78 -1.38 -13.52 -4.55
N ALA A 79 -0.30 -12.77 -4.35
CA ALA A 79 1.04 -13.19 -4.74
C ALA A 79 1.54 -14.44 -3.98
N LEU A 80 1.03 -14.71 -2.77
CA LEU A 80 1.35 -15.92 -2.03
C LEU A 80 0.87 -17.20 -2.71
N ARG A 81 -0.07 -17.12 -3.67
CA ARG A 81 -0.53 -18.26 -4.47
C ARG A 81 0.47 -18.67 -5.55
N ALA A 82 1.35 -17.75 -5.98
CA ALA A 82 2.42 -18.04 -6.89
C ALA A 82 3.51 -18.92 -6.22
N PRO A 83 4.20 -19.79 -6.96
CA PRO A 83 5.36 -20.54 -6.46
C PRO A 83 6.39 -19.59 -5.80
N ARG A 84 7.10 -20.09 -4.79
CA ARG A 84 8.21 -19.34 -4.17
C ARG A 84 9.29 -19.09 -5.22
N GLY A 85 10.05 -18.01 -5.06
CA GLY A 85 11.11 -17.61 -5.98
C GLY A 85 10.68 -16.47 -6.91
N VAL A 86 11.27 -16.41 -8.10
CA VAL A 86 11.04 -15.34 -9.09
C VAL A 86 9.56 -15.21 -9.48
N ALA A 87 8.82 -16.32 -9.57
CA ALA A 87 7.40 -16.30 -9.90
C ALA A 87 6.59 -15.48 -8.87
N ARG A 88 6.84 -15.68 -7.57
CA ARG A 88 6.20 -14.89 -6.50
C ARG A 88 6.65 -13.44 -6.52
N LEU A 89 7.93 -13.16 -6.73
CA LEU A 89 8.45 -11.81 -6.85
C LEU A 89 7.76 -11.05 -7.99
N ARG A 90 7.62 -11.69 -9.16
CA ARG A 90 6.86 -11.13 -10.29
C ARG A 90 5.41 -10.87 -9.94
N ALA A 91 4.74 -11.79 -9.27
CA ALA A 91 3.34 -11.61 -8.84
C ALA A 91 3.16 -10.43 -7.87
N ILE A 92 4.13 -10.18 -6.98
CA ILE A 92 4.16 -8.99 -6.11
C ILE A 92 4.27 -7.71 -6.94
N VAL A 93 5.21 -7.67 -7.89
CA VAL A 93 5.45 -6.50 -8.75
C VAL A 93 4.22 -6.21 -9.62
N GLU A 94 3.67 -7.23 -10.29
CA GLU A 94 2.46 -7.10 -11.11
C GLU A 94 1.27 -6.62 -10.31
N GLY A 95 1.04 -7.20 -9.13
CA GLY A 95 -0.03 -6.76 -8.24
C GLY A 95 0.12 -5.30 -7.83
N TRP A 96 1.35 -4.82 -7.60
CA TRP A 96 1.58 -3.41 -7.32
C TRP A 96 1.31 -2.52 -8.54
N PHE A 97 1.76 -2.92 -9.70
CA PHE A 97 1.51 -2.19 -10.94
C PHE A 97 0.01 -2.09 -11.25
N ASP A 98 -0.72 -3.16 -10.99
CA ASP A 98 -2.18 -3.16 -11.11
C ASP A 98 -2.84 -2.26 -10.05
N TRP A 99 -2.34 -2.27 -8.81
CA TRP A 99 -2.78 -1.33 -7.78
C TRP A 99 -2.61 0.14 -8.20
N VAL A 100 -1.47 0.49 -8.80
CA VAL A 100 -1.24 1.86 -9.33
C VAL A 100 -2.25 2.20 -10.43
N ARG A 101 -2.53 1.26 -11.35
CA ARG A 101 -3.51 1.44 -12.42
C ARG A 101 -4.92 1.70 -11.88
N ASP A 102 -5.32 0.94 -10.87
CA ASP A 102 -6.69 0.95 -10.36
C ASP A 102 -6.95 2.10 -9.37
N ASN A 103 -5.89 2.67 -8.78
CA ASN A 103 -5.97 3.77 -7.81
C ASN A 103 -5.46 5.11 -8.36
N ARG A 104 -5.88 5.48 -9.57
CA ARG A 104 -5.43 6.72 -10.26
C ARG A 104 -5.84 8.01 -9.55
N GLN A 105 -6.95 8.00 -8.82
CA GLN A 105 -7.45 9.20 -8.13
C GLN A 105 -6.62 9.61 -6.92
N GLY A 106 -5.81 8.69 -6.37
CA GLY A 106 -4.93 8.93 -5.24
C GLY A 106 -4.44 7.63 -4.62
N CYS A 107 -3.24 7.66 -4.11
CA CYS A 107 -2.70 6.58 -3.28
C CYS A 107 -2.47 7.11 -1.88
N LEU A 108 -3.30 6.69 -0.94
CA LEU A 108 -3.18 7.09 0.47
C LEU A 108 -1.76 6.93 1.01
N ILE A 109 -1.11 5.79 0.71
CA ILE A 109 0.21 5.46 1.26
C ILE A 109 1.27 6.44 0.72
N MET A 110 1.26 6.71 -0.58
CA MET A 110 2.22 7.64 -1.18
C MET A 110 1.96 9.09 -0.78
N GLY A 111 0.69 9.47 -0.64
CA GLY A 111 0.31 10.76 -0.06
C GLY A 111 0.83 10.90 1.37
N ALA A 112 0.60 9.91 2.21
CA ALA A 112 1.07 9.90 3.60
C ALA A 112 2.60 9.97 3.72
N VAL A 113 3.36 9.31 2.84
CA VAL A 113 4.82 9.48 2.78
C VAL A 113 5.18 10.94 2.58
N SER A 114 4.60 11.61 1.58
CA SER A 114 4.90 13.01 1.26
C SER A 114 4.47 13.99 2.36
N GLU A 115 3.42 13.65 3.12
CA GLU A 115 2.91 14.49 4.20
C GLU A 115 3.71 14.37 5.51
N TYR A 116 4.29 13.18 5.76
CA TYR A 116 4.87 12.84 7.06
C TYR A 116 6.34 12.42 7.04
N ASP A 117 7.02 12.45 5.91
CA ASP A 117 8.46 12.09 5.79
C ASP A 117 9.37 12.93 6.70
N SER A 118 9.01 14.19 6.94
CA SER A 118 9.78 15.15 7.72
C SER A 118 9.08 15.60 9.03
N ARG A 119 7.95 14.96 9.41
CA ARG A 119 7.15 15.34 10.59
C ARG A 119 7.16 14.23 11.65
N PRO A 120 8.05 14.28 12.66
CA PRO A 120 8.11 13.27 13.72
C PRO A 120 6.75 13.11 14.45
N GLY A 121 6.39 11.89 14.79
CA GLY A 121 5.16 11.59 15.53
C GLY A 121 4.54 10.26 15.12
N ALA A 122 3.39 9.93 15.71
CA ALA A 122 2.73 8.64 15.52
C ALA A 122 2.40 8.32 14.05
N LEU A 123 2.00 9.33 13.26
CA LEU A 123 1.72 9.15 11.83
C LEU A 123 2.99 8.87 11.02
N HIS A 124 4.09 9.59 11.29
CA HIS A 124 5.39 9.28 10.69
C HIS A 124 5.80 7.84 10.99
N ASP A 125 5.74 7.42 12.24
CA ASP A 125 6.16 6.08 12.67
C ASP A 125 5.29 5.00 12.02
N ALA A 126 3.99 5.25 11.89
CA ALA A 126 3.07 4.35 11.20
C ALA A 126 3.38 4.23 9.70
N VAL A 127 3.71 5.35 9.03
CA VAL A 127 4.15 5.35 7.61
C VAL A 127 5.44 4.57 7.45
N VAL A 128 6.45 4.81 8.31
CA VAL A 128 7.73 4.08 8.31
C VAL A 128 7.49 2.58 8.46
N ALA A 129 6.70 2.17 9.46
CA ALA A 129 6.39 0.76 9.70
C ALA A 129 5.66 0.11 8.51
N LEU A 130 4.77 0.84 7.85
CA LEU A 130 4.05 0.35 6.67
C LEU A 130 5.00 0.12 5.48
N ILE A 131 5.87 1.08 5.18
CA ILE A 131 6.86 0.95 4.10
C ILE A 131 7.88 -0.14 4.41
N GLN A 132 8.35 -0.27 5.66
CA GLN A 132 9.26 -1.33 6.06
C GLN A 132 8.66 -2.71 5.84
N ARG A 133 7.44 -2.97 6.31
CA ARG A 133 6.73 -4.26 6.10
C ARG A 133 6.64 -4.62 4.62
N TRP A 134 6.36 -3.65 3.76
CA TRP A 134 6.32 -3.85 2.33
C TRP A 134 7.70 -4.23 1.75
N ARG A 135 8.74 -3.49 2.10
CA ARG A 135 10.11 -3.75 1.63
C ARG A 135 10.63 -5.10 2.13
N GLU A 136 10.33 -5.46 3.37
CA GLU A 136 10.68 -6.78 3.94
C GLU A 136 9.98 -7.93 3.21
N ALA A 137 8.69 -7.79 2.88
CA ALA A 137 7.96 -8.80 2.12
C ALA A 137 8.58 -9.02 0.72
N THR A 138 8.97 -7.94 0.05
CA THR A 138 9.64 -8.00 -1.26
C THR A 138 11.04 -8.60 -1.13
N ALA A 139 11.85 -8.16 -0.17
CA ALA A 139 13.18 -8.71 0.10
C ALA A 139 13.12 -10.20 0.46
N ARG A 140 12.11 -10.63 1.23
CA ARG A 140 11.90 -12.06 1.51
C ARG A 140 11.60 -12.86 0.25
N ALA A 141 10.82 -12.32 -0.70
CA ALA A 141 10.57 -12.98 -1.97
C ALA A 141 11.86 -13.10 -2.82
N VAL A 142 12.70 -12.07 -2.82
CA VAL A 142 14.05 -12.10 -3.45
C VAL A 142 14.93 -13.16 -2.81
N ALA A 143 15.03 -13.18 -1.48
CA ALA A 143 15.85 -14.17 -0.76
C ALA A 143 15.43 -15.60 -1.10
N LEU A 144 14.13 -15.87 -1.20
CA LEU A 144 13.61 -17.18 -1.61
C LEU A 144 13.96 -17.52 -3.06
N ALA A 145 14.07 -16.54 -3.96
CA ALA A 145 14.51 -16.75 -5.35
C ALA A 145 16.03 -17.04 -5.42
N VAL A 146 16.81 -16.46 -4.52
CA VAL A 146 18.24 -16.79 -4.35
C VAL A 146 18.40 -18.21 -3.79
N GLU A 147 17.66 -18.53 -2.72
CA GLU A 147 17.68 -19.88 -2.10
C GLU A 147 17.31 -20.99 -3.09
N SER A 148 16.39 -20.72 -4.04
CA SER A 148 16.00 -21.69 -5.10
C SER A 148 16.95 -21.73 -6.30
N GLY A 149 17.98 -20.87 -6.33
CA GLY A 149 18.92 -20.77 -7.45
C GLY A 149 18.37 -20.09 -8.69
N GLU A 150 17.19 -19.46 -8.62
CA GLU A 150 16.60 -18.70 -9.71
C GLU A 150 17.22 -17.31 -9.87
N LEU A 151 17.84 -16.78 -8.81
CA LEU A 151 18.69 -15.60 -8.82
C LEU A 151 20.09 -15.97 -8.31
N ARG A 152 21.11 -15.20 -8.74
CA ARG A 152 22.51 -15.44 -8.36
C ARG A 152 22.69 -15.40 -6.83
N SER A 153 23.54 -16.27 -6.30
CA SER A 153 23.85 -16.39 -4.86
C SER A 153 24.39 -15.10 -4.22
N GLY A 154 24.98 -14.21 -5.01
CA GLY A 154 25.48 -12.89 -4.53
C GLY A 154 24.45 -11.77 -4.60
N THR A 155 23.18 -12.04 -4.93
CA THR A 155 22.15 -11.01 -4.98
C THR A 155 21.81 -10.49 -3.59
N ASP A 156 22.00 -9.18 -3.36
CA ASP A 156 21.55 -8.50 -2.15
C ASP A 156 20.02 -8.29 -2.21
N ALA A 157 19.29 -9.01 -1.38
CA ALA A 157 17.85 -8.96 -1.34
C ALA A 157 17.29 -7.59 -0.89
N SER A 158 17.99 -6.89 -0.01
CA SER A 158 17.60 -5.56 0.46
C SER A 158 17.78 -4.52 -0.65
N GLN A 159 18.93 -4.58 -1.34
CA GLN A 159 19.22 -3.69 -2.46
C GLN A 159 18.24 -3.89 -3.61
N LEU A 160 17.97 -5.14 -4.00
CA LEU A 160 17.04 -5.45 -5.08
C LEU A 160 15.60 -5.02 -4.71
N SER A 161 15.21 -5.20 -3.46
CA SER A 161 13.93 -4.68 -2.95
C SER A 161 13.83 -3.16 -3.03
N PHE A 162 14.93 -2.44 -2.73
CA PHE A 162 15.01 -0.99 -2.85
C PHE A 162 14.84 -0.53 -4.31
N GLU A 163 15.49 -1.20 -5.25
CA GLU A 163 15.41 -0.88 -6.68
C GLU A 163 14.00 -1.13 -7.24
N ILE A 164 13.37 -2.25 -6.87
CA ILE A 164 11.96 -2.55 -7.21
C ILE A 164 11.03 -1.47 -6.66
N PHE A 165 11.25 -1.03 -5.41
CA PHE A 165 10.49 0.04 -4.79
C PHE A 165 10.65 1.35 -5.58
N GLY A 166 11.87 1.70 -6.00
CA GLY A 166 12.15 2.89 -6.83
C GLY A 166 11.42 2.87 -8.17
N ILE A 167 11.39 1.71 -8.85
CA ILE A 167 10.64 1.54 -10.11
C ILE A 167 9.13 1.73 -9.90
N ALA A 168 8.57 1.18 -8.81
CA ALA A 168 7.15 1.34 -8.52
C ALA A 168 6.78 2.78 -8.13
N LEU A 169 7.67 3.52 -7.46
CA LEU A 169 7.48 4.95 -7.21
C LEU A 169 7.49 5.77 -8.51
N ALA A 170 8.42 5.48 -9.42
CA ALA A 170 8.44 6.12 -10.73
C ALA A 170 7.15 5.83 -11.51
N LEU A 171 6.71 4.57 -11.55
CA LEU A 171 5.44 4.19 -12.16
C LEU A 171 4.26 4.95 -11.55
N HIS A 172 4.21 5.05 -10.21
CA HIS A 172 3.14 5.78 -9.52
C HIS A 172 3.09 7.25 -9.97
N ASN A 173 4.22 7.93 -9.98
CA ASN A 173 4.31 9.33 -10.38
C ASN A 173 3.96 9.52 -11.86
N ASP A 174 4.55 8.74 -12.74
CA ASP A 174 4.39 8.89 -14.19
C ASP A 174 2.97 8.55 -14.66
N THR A 175 2.32 7.58 -14.02
CA THR A 175 0.91 7.23 -14.29
C THR A 175 -0.03 8.41 -14.00
N ARG A 176 0.33 9.29 -13.06
CA ARG A 176 -0.47 10.45 -12.65
C ARG A 176 -0.14 11.72 -13.40
N LEU A 177 1.13 11.88 -13.79
CA LEU A 177 1.65 13.11 -14.39
C LEU A 177 1.71 13.05 -15.93
N PHE A 178 1.84 11.84 -16.50
CA PHE A 178 2.08 11.65 -17.93
C PHE A 178 1.14 10.59 -18.53
N ASP A 179 1.60 9.86 -19.56
CA ASP A 179 0.85 8.78 -20.19
C ASP A 179 0.96 7.48 -19.38
N PRO A 180 -0.15 6.99 -18.80
CA PRO A 180 -0.16 5.77 -17.99
C PRO A 180 0.30 4.51 -18.74
N LYS A 181 0.02 4.41 -20.04
CA LYS A 181 0.43 3.25 -20.85
C LYS A 181 1.94 3.23 -21.05
N ASN A 182 2.52 4.38 -21.33
CA ASN A 182 3.97 4.51 -21.47
C ASN A 182 4.68 4.28 -20.13
N ALA A 183 4.16 4.83 -19.04
CA ALA A 183 4.69 4.61 -17.67
C ALA A 183 4.72 3.12 -17.32
N ARG A 184 3.63 2.38 -17.55
CA ARG A 184 3.55 0.93 -17.32
C ARG A 184 4.60 0.18 -18.12
N ALA A 185 4.69 0.44 -19.44
CA ALA A 185 5.65 -0.24 -20.31
C ALA A 185 7.12 0.06 -19.93
N GLN A 186 7.41 1.25 -19.41
CA GLN A 186 8.75 1.60 -18.93
C GLN A 186 9.09 0.86 -17.64
N ALA A 187 8.15 0.78 -16.69
CA ALA A 187 8.33 0.06 -15.43
C ALA A 187 8.53 -1.45 -15.67
N GLU A 188 7.74 -2.05 -16.55
CA GLU A 188 7.88 -3.47 -16.93
C GLU A 188 9.27 -3.75 -17.53
N ARG A 189 9.74 -2.92 -18.48
CA ARG A 189 11.08 -3.06 -19.05
C ARG A 189 12.18 -2.87 -18.00
N ALA A 190 11.99 -1.99 -17.03
CA ALA A 190 12.95 -1.78 -15.95
C ALA A 190 13.05 -3.01 -15.04
N ILE A 191 11.92 -3.60 -14.66
CA ILE A 191 11.88 -4.85 -13.88
C ILE A 191 12.53 -6.01 -14.64
N GLU A 192 12.23 -6.18 -15.94
CA GLU A 192 12.84 -7.26 -16.74
C GLU A 192 14.37 -7.14 -16.79
N ARG A 193 14.90 -5.93 -17.02
CA ARG A 193 16.36 -5.69 -17.00
C ARG A 193 16.96 -5.96 -15.63
N LEU A 194 16.27 -5.50 -14.58
CA LEU A 194 16.72 -5.68 -13.21
C LEU A 194 16.82 -7.16 -12.84
N LEU A 195 15.79 -7.94 -13.14
CA LEU A 195 15.79 -9.38 -12.87
C LEU A 195 16.81 -10.13 -13.75
N ALA A 196 16.93 -9.77 -15.03
CA ALA A 196 17.92 -10.36 -15.94
C ALA A 196 19.36 -10.10 -15.46
N ALA A 197 19.64 -8.92 -14.89
CA ALA A 197 20.94 -8.60 -14.31
C ALA A 197 21.29 -9.46 -13.09
N HIS A 198 20.33 -10.11 -12.45
CA HIS A 198 20.51 -11.00 -11.31
C HIS A 198 20.26 -12.49 -11.62
N SER A 199 19.96 -12.84 -12.89
CA SER A 199 19.83 -14.24 -13.31
C SER A 199 21.16 -14.98 -13.21
N PRO A 200 21.17 -16.31 -12.95
CA PRO A 200 22.36 -17.15 -12.86
C PRO A 200 23.27 -17.09 -14.08
#